data_18f465a9f92d6675bef44def87927090
#
_entry.id   18f465a9f92d6675bef44def87927090
#
_cell.length_a   1.000
_cell.length_b   1.000
_cell.length_c   1.000
_cell.angle_alpha   90.00
_cell.angle_beta   90.00
_cell.angle_gamma   90.00
#
_symmetry.space_group_name_H-M   'P 1'
#
loop_
_entity.id
_entity.type
_entity.pdbx_description
1 polymer ?
#
loop_
_entity_poly.entity_id
_entity_poly.type
_entity_poly.pdbx_seq_one_letter_code
_entity_poly.pdbx_strand_id
1 'polypeptide(L)'
;MRISVLSIIICFVLLSTSCREDERIIPSTPNQVTPGVSGTSVKGFFLLNEGNMGSNKATLDYFDYETGIYHKNIYAERNPGVVQELGDVGNDIQIYGNKLYAIINCSHFVEVMNVETAKHITQISIPNCRYIVFKDKYAYVSSYAGPVKIDPNARLGYVARVDTTTLTVKDTCVVGYQPEEMVIVGNKLYVANSGGYRVPNYDHTVSVIDLNTFKVIKTIDVGINLHRMELDQYGNIYVSSRGDYYDTYSETFVIDSNTDKVIEELPLLPNTEMAICRDSLYVYSTEWSYYTNSWTVSYAIYNTKTKKTDTRNFITDGTEKSIKIPYGIAINPETGE
;
A
#
# COMPACT_ATOMS: atom_id res chain seq x y z
N MET A 1 -26.22 -18.34 -53.25
CA MET A 1 -26.24 -17.10 -52.47
C MET A 1 -24.84 -16.49 -52.49
N ARG A 2 -24.62 -15.49 -53.33
CA ARG A 2 -23.31 -14.81 -53.43
C ARG A 2 -23.27 -13.67 -52.42
N ILE A 3 -22.64 -13.91 -51.28
CA ILE A 3 -22.26 -12.82 -50.36
C ILE A 3 -21.18 -12.03 -51.07
N SER A 4 -21.47 -10.78 -51.40
CA SER A 4 -20.51 -9.97 -52.17
C SER A 4 -19.28 -9.68 -51.28
N VAL A 5 -18.08 -9.75 -51.88
CA VAL A 5 -16.81 -9.43 -51.24
C VAL A 5 -16.84 -8.01 -50.60
N LEU A 6 -17.66 -7.12 -51.15
CA LEU A 6 -17.90 -5.77 -50.63
C LEU A 6 -18.55 -5.80 -49.23
N SER A 7 -19.48 -6.72 -48.94
CA SER A 7 -20.12 -6.84 -47.61
C SER A 7 -19.15 -7.34 -46.54
N ILE A 8 -18.17 -8.17 -46.92
CA ILE A 8 -17.12 -8.65 -46.00
C ILE A 8 -16.11 -7.53 -45.67
N ILE A 9 -15.75 -6.71 -46.66
CA ILE A 9 -14.86 -5.57 -46.46
C ILE A 9 -15.50 -4.52 -45.56
N ILE A 10 -16.79 -4.23 -45.72
CA ILE A 10 -17.51 -3.28 -44.86
C ILE A 10 -17.61 -3.81 -43.41
N CYS A 11 -17.85 -5.11 -43.20
CA CYS A 11 -17.78 -5.68 -41.85
C CYS A 11 -16.38 -5.60 -41.22
N PHE A 12 -15.31 -5.79 -42.01
CA PHE A 12 -13.95 -5.71 -41.50
C PHE A 12 -13.52 -4.26 -41.14
N VAL A 13 -14.00 -3.28 -41.88
CA VAL A 13 -13.73 -1.84 -41.58
C VAL A 13 -14.54 -1.38 -40.36
N LEU A 14 -15.72 -1.93 -40.08
CA LEU A 14 -16.49 -1.61 -38.88
C LEU A 14 -15.93 -2.26 -37.61
N LEU A 15 -15.14 -3.32 -37.73
CA LEU A 15 -14.46 -3.95 -36.58
C LEU A 15 -13.15 -3.27 -36.20
N SER A 16 -12.59 -2.41 -37.07
CA SER A 16 -11.34 -1.68 -36.82
C SER A 16 -11.54 -0.29 -36.21
N THR A 17 -12.79 0.16 -36.00
CA THR A 17 -13.07 1.46 -35.37
C THR A 17 -13.46 1.35 -33.90
N SER A 18 -13.17 0.23 -33.23
CA SER A 18 -13.14 0.18 -31.78
C SER A 18 -11.81 0.82 -31.29
N CYS A 19 -11.56 2.07 -31.65
CA CYS A 19 -10.67 2.91 -30.89
C CYS A 19 -11.35 3.11 -29.53
N ARG A 20 -10.85 2.45 -28.51
CA ARG A 20 -11.02 2.87 -27.14
C ARG A 20 -10.60 4.35 -27.13
N GLU A 21 -11.54 5.27 -26.95
CA GLU A 21 -11.21 6.65 -26.62
C GLU A 21 -10.55 6.54 -25.22
N ASP A 22 -9.23 6.53 -25.22
CA ASP A 22 -8.50 6.69 -23.97
C ASP A 22 -8.99 8.02 -23.38
N GLU A 23 -9.69 7.96 -22.25
CA GLU A 23 -10.12 9.15 -21.54
C GLU A 23 -8.89 10.01 -21.34
N ARG A 24 -8.85 11.15 -22.02
CA ARG A 24 -7.75 12.10 -21.92
C ARG A 24 -7.66 12.52 -20.45
N ILE A 25 -6.56 12.21 -19.79
CA ILE A 25 -6.32 12.68 -18.43
C ILE A 25 -6.23 14.21 -18.50
N ILE A 26 -7.31 14.87 -18.13
CA ILE A 26 -7.36 16.34 -18.06
C ILE A 26 -6.85 16.71 -16.67
N PRO A 27 -5.76 17.49 -16.55
CA PRO A 27 -5.34 18.03 -15.27
C PRO A 27 -6.51 18.72 -14.59
N SER A 28 -6.87 18.34 -13.38
CA SER A 28 -7.97 18.97 -12.68
C SER A 28 -7.54 20.34 -12.17
N THR A 29 -8.47 21.29 -12.13
CA THR A 29 -8.24 22.58 -11.51
C THR A 29 -7.91 22.39 -10.03
N PRO A 30 -6.81 23.00 -9.51
CA PRO A 30 -6.49 22.95 -8.09
C PRO A 30 -7.66 23.47 -7.23
N ASN A 31 -7.94 22.76 -6.13
CA ASN A 31 -9.02 23.13 -5.22
C ASN A 31 -8.47 23.73 -3.94
N GLN A 32 -8.92 24.93 -3.56
CA GLN A 32 -8.67 25.48 -2.22
C GLN A 32 -9.47 24.68 -1.20
N VAL A 33 -8.80 23.99 -0.29
CA VAL A 33 -9.42 23.11 0.73
C VAL A 33 -9.45 23.79 2.10
N THR A 34 -8.32 24.40 2.48
CA THR A 34 -8.16 25.13 3.75
C THR A 34 -7.42 26.44 3.51
N PRO A 35 -7.46 27.38 4.43
CA PRO A 35 -6.47 28.46 4.46
C PRO A 35 -5.06 27.86 4.60
N GLY A 36 -4.11 28.40 3.86
CA GLY A 36 -2.71 27.96 3.98
C GLY A 36 -2.14 28.22 5.37
N VAL A 37 -1.16 27.41 5.79
CA VAL A 37 -0.43 27.53 7.05
C VAL A 37 1.06 27.72 6.75
N SER A 38 1.62 28.86 7.08
CA SER A 38 3.04 29.15 6.89
C SER A 38 3.90 28.68 8.08
N GLY A 39 5.15 28.29 7.80
CA GLY A 39 6.13 28.01 8.84
C GLY A 39 6.22 26.54 9.31
N THR A 40 5.52 25.62 8.66
CA THR A 40 5.67 24.18 8.91
C THR A 40 6.91 23.64 8.18
N SER A 41 7.65 22.72 8.81
CA SER A 41 8.77 22.04 8.14
C SER A 41 8.25 20.98 7.14
N VAL A 42 7.11 20.34 7.44
CA VAL A 42 6.39 19.48 6.48
C VAL A 42 5.62 20.36 5.50
N LYS A 43 5.98 20.28 4.22
CA LYS A 43 5.40 21.12 3.16
C LYS A 43 4.03 20.67 2.70
N GLY A 44 3.72 19.40 2.82
CA GLY A 44 2.47 18.80 2.36
C GLY A 44 2.53 17.29 2.42
N PHE A 45 1.57 16.63 1.80
CA PHE A 45 1.58 15.18 1.63
C PHE A 45 1.20 14.77 0.21
N PHE A 46 1.75 13.66 -0.22
CA PHE A 46 1.33 12.96 -1.43
C PHE A 46 0.26 11.94 -1.10
N LEU A 47 -0.72 11.80 -1.99
CA LEU A 47 -1.73 10.76 -1.94
C LEU A 47 -1.66 9.94 -3.22
N LEU A 48 -1.34 8.64 -3.07
CA LEU A 48 -1.41 7.68 -4.17
C LEU A 48 -2.81 7.08 -4.18
N ASN A 49 -3.57 7.37 -5.24
CA ASN A 49 -4.88 6.76 -5.45
C ASN A 49 -4.70 5.41 -6.13
N GLU A 50 -5.25 4.36 -5.53
CA GLU A 50 -5.08 3.00 -6.00
C GLU A 50 -5.59 2.78 -7.43
N GLY A 51 -6.77 3.31 -7.74
CA GLY A 51 -7.51 2.95 -8.95
C GLY A 51 -8.16 1.56 -8.85
N ASN A 52 -8.95 1.20 -9.83
CA ASN A 52 -9.55 -0.14 -9.90
C ASN A 52 -8.62 -1.08 -10.68
N MET A 53 -8.40 -2.28 -10.19
CA MET A 53 -7.60 -3.30 -10.86
C MET A 53 -8.10 -3.55 -12.29
N GLY A 54 -7.19 -3.51 -13.26
CA GLY A 54 -7.46 -3.62 -14.68
C GLY A 54 -7.89 -2.31 -15.36
N SER A 55 -8.01 -1.20 -14.61
CA SER A 55 -8.41 0.09 -15.18
C SER A 55 -7.25 0.96 -15.66
N ASN A 56 -6.03 0.71 -15.18
CA ASN A 56 -4.85 1.54 -15.41
C ASN A 56 -5.07 3.01 -14.99
N LYS A 57 -5.69 3.23 -13.81
CA LYS A 57 -6.11 4.55 -13.33
C LYS A 57 -5.57 4.93 -11.94
N ALA A 58 -4.43 4.39 -11.55
CA ALA A 58 -3.72 4.94 -10.40
C ALA A 58 -3.30 6.39 -10.68
N THR A 59 -3.45 7.26 -9.69
CA THR A 59 -3.06 8.68 -9.80
C THR A 59 -2.30 9.14 -8.58
N LEU A 60 -1.52 10.19 -8.74
CA LEU A 60 -0.80 10.85 -7.66
C LEU A 60 -1.36 12.25 -7.44
N ASP A 61 -1.82 12.50 -6.23
CA ASP A 61 -2.30 13.81 -5.79
C ASP A 61 -1.30 14.42 -4.78
N TYR A 62 -1.40 15.73 -4.57
CA TYR A 62 -0.56 16.45 -3.60
C TYR A 62 -1.38 17.51 -2.88
N PHE A 63 -1.30 17.52 -1.57
CA PHE A 63 -1.83 18.61 -0.75
C PHE A 63 -0.71 19.48 -0.22
N ASP A 64 -0.77 20.77 -0.48
CA ASP A 64 0.20 21.76 -0.06
C ASP A 64 -0.31 22.47 1.21
N TYR A 65 0.39 22.30 2.32
CA TYR A 65 0.04 22.95 3.59
C TYR A 65 0.21 24.46 3.56
N GLU A 66 1.23 24.98 2.86
CA GLU A 66 1.52 26.41 2.83
C GLU A 66 0.41 27.19 2.13
N THR A 67 -0.14 26.66 1.06
CA THR A 67 -1.20 27.28 0.29
C THR A 67 -2.61 26.78 0.65
N GLY A 68 -2.73 25.61 1.29
CA GLY A 68 -3.99 24.93 1.53
C GLY A 68 -4.66 24.38 0.26
N ILE A 69 -3.90 24.22 -0.82
CA ILE A 69 -4.40 23.77 -2.12
C ILE A 69 -4.18 22.28 -2.29
N TYR A 70 -5.22 21.59 -2.77
CA TYR A 70 -5.16 20.18 -3.16
C TYR A 70 -5.04 20.08 -4.68
N HIS A 71 -3.95 19.47 -5.14
CA HIS A 71 -3.62 19.25 -6.54
C HIS A 71 -3.88 17.80 -6.92
N LYS A 72 -4.77 17.56 -7.86
CA LYS A 72 -5.11 16.22 -8.35
C LYS A 72 -4.23 15.83 -9.54
N ASN A 73 -3.90 14.55 -9.62
CA ASN A 73 -3.24 13.92 -10.76
C ASN A 73 -1.96 14.67 -11.23
N ILE A 74 -1.13 15.05 -10.28
CA ILE A 74 0.09 15.83 -10.55
C ILE A 74 1.12 15.06 -11.39
N TYR A 75 1.07 13.70 -11.38
CA TYR A 75 2.01 12.91 -12.19
C TYR A 75 1.82 13.19 -13.67
N ALA A 76 0.60 13.10 -14.17
CA ALA A 76 0.28 13.39 -15.57
C ALA A 76 0.62 14.84 -15.97
N GLU A 77 0.30 15.80 -15.09
CA GLU A 77 0.58 17.22 -15.32
C GLU A 77 2.08 17.50 -15.47
N ARG A 78 2.89 16.90 -14.58
CA ARG A 78 4.33 17.21 -14.51
C ARG A 78 5.20 16.36 -15.41
N ASN A 79 4.62 15.33 -16.03
CA ASN A 79 5.32 14.38 -16.91
C ASN A 79 4.72 14.28 -18.31
N PRO A 80 4.57 15.38 -19.07
CA PRO A 80 3.92 15.36 -20.39
C PRO A 80 4.71 14.57 -21.46
N GLY A 81 5.95 14.22 -21.17
CA GLY A 81 6.85 13.48 -22.09
C GLY A 81 6.91 11.97 -21.84
N VAL A 82 6.19 11.46 -20.85
CA VAL A 82 6.06 10.03 -20.54
C VAL A 82 4.59 9.61 -20.64
N VAL A 83 4.33 8.30 -20.45
CA VAL A 83 2.94 7.80 -20.32
C VAL A 83 2.25 8.53 -19.16
N GLN A 84 1.10 9.14 -19.43
CA GLN A 84 0.40 10.01 -18.47
C GLN A 84 -0.25 9.23 -17.34
N GLU A 85 -0.64 7.99 -17.60
CA GLU A 85 -1.14 7.07 -16.60
C GLU A 85 0.01 6.63 -15.69
N LEU A 86 -0.18 6.79 -14.37
CA LEU A 86 0.79 6.29 -13.39
C LEU A 86 0.85 4.76 -13.40
N GLY A 87 -0.24 4.10 -13.76
CA GLY A 87 -0.33 2.66 -13.93
C GLY A 87 -1.58 2.03 -13.31
N ASP A 88 -1.54 0.72 -13.13
CA ASP A 88 -2.64 -0.08 -12.59
C ASP A 88 -2.35 -0.53 -11.16
N VAL A 89 -3.21 -0.13 -10.24
CA VAL A 89 -3.15 -0.38 -8.79
C VAL A 89 -1.93 0.25 -8.10
N GLY A 90 -2.09 1.49 -7.64
CA GLY A 90 -1.14 2.15 -6.73
C GLY A 90 -1.26 1.54 -5.32
N ASN A 91 -0.22 0.86 -4.82
CA ASN A 91 -0.30 0.07 -3.59
C ASN A 91 0.38 0.72 -2.38
N ASP A 92 1.52 1.34 -2.59
CA ASP A 92 2.31 1.97 -1.51
C ASP A 92 3.08 3.18 -2.06
N ILE A 93 3.34 4.15 -1.20
CA ILE A 93 4.09 5.35 -1.54
C ILE A 93 4.99 5.79 -0.40
N GLN A 94 6.28 5.98 -0.69
CA GLN A 94 7.26 6.34 0.33
C GLN A 94 8.25 7.38 -0.20
N ILE A 95 8.69 8.27 0.67
CA ILE A 95 9.77 9.23 0.41
C ILE A 95 11.07 8.71 1.02
N TYR A 96 12.13 8.68 0.23
CA TYR A 96 13.47 8.40 0.74
C TYR A 96 14.52 9.31 0.10
N GLY A 97 15.18 10.12 0.93
CA GLY A 97 16.08 11.18 0.46
C GLY A 97 15.32 12.20 -0.40
N ASN A 98 15.81 12.42 -1.60
CA ASN A 98 15.20 13.34 -2.56
C ASN A 98 14.28 12.65 -3.58
N LYS A 99 13.86 11.43 -3.30
CA LYS A 99 13.03 10.62 -4.21
C LYS A 99 11.72 10.20 -3.58
N LEU A 100 10.70 10.16 -4.41
CA LEU A 100 9.38 9.62 -4.13
C LEU A 100 9.25 8.29 -4.88
N TYR A 101 8.90 7.22 -4.18
CA TYR A 101 8.74 5.89 -4.72
C TYR A 101 7.28 5.49 -4.64
N ALA A 102 6.64 5.20 -5.77
CA ALA A 102 5.27 4.70 -5.82
C ALA A 102 5.27 3.26 -6.34
N ILE A 103 4.69 2.37 -5.56
CA ILE A 103 4.53 0.96 -5.90
C ILE A 103 3.29 0.79 -6.77
N ILE A 104 3.48 0.36 -8.02
CA ILE A 104 2.39 0.15 -8.97
C ILE A 104 2.25 -1.35 -9.22
N ASN A 105 1.39 -1.97 -8.43
CA ASN A 105 1.31 -3.41 -8.26
C ASN A 105 1.02 -4.18 -9.56
N CYS A 106 -0.12 -3.91 -10.19
CA CYS A 106 -0.55 -4.65 -11.38
C CYS A 106 0.18 -4.20 -12.66
N SER A 107 0.88 -3.08 -12.64
CA SER A 107 1.81 -2.68 -13.69
C SER A 107 3.23 -3.19 -13.49
N HIS A 108 3.51 -3.86 -12.36
CA HIS A 108 4.76 -4.58 -12.12
C HIS A 108 6.02 -3.72 -12.04
N PHE A 109 5.91 -2.51 -11.53
CA PHE A 109 7.07 -1.63 -11.34
C PHE A 109 6.93 -0.72 -10.11
N VAL A 110 8.07 -0.21 -9.68
CA VAL A 110 8.17 0.92 -8.76
C VAL A 110 8.47 2.16 -9.60
N GLU A 111 7.57 3.13 -9.59
CA GLU A 111 7.80 4.44 -10.19
C GLU A 111 8.66 5.28 -9.24
N VAL A 112 9.77 5.80 -9.74
CA VAL A 112 10.68 6.65 -8.98
C VAL A 112 10.64 8.06 -9.54
N MET A 113 10.31 9.02 -8.68
CA MET A 113 10.15 10.43 -9.00
C MET A 113 11.06 11.29 -8.14
N ASN A 114 11.34 12.50 -8.60
CA ASN A 114 11.91 13.54 -7.74
C ASN A 114 10.83 14.05 -6.76
N VAL A 115 11.12 14.09 -5.47
CA VAL A 115 10.12 14.40 -4.43
C VAL A 115 9.60 15.84 -4.50
N GLU A 116 10.44 16.81 -4.89
CA GLU A 116 10.03 18.22 -4.95
C GLU A 116 9.17 18.54 -6.18
N THR A 117 9.40 17.82 -7.27
CA THR A 117 8.79 18.15 -8.56
C THR A 117 7.79 17.10 -9.05
N ALA A 118 7.72 15.93 -8.44
CA ALA A 118 7.01 14.74 -8.91
C ALA A 118 7.36 14.33 -10.36
N LYS A 119 8.54 14.75 -10.85
CA LYS A 119 9.02 14.37 -12.17
C LYS A 119 9.59 12.97 -12.17
N HIS A 120 9.20 12.21 -13.16
CA HIS A 120 9.72 10.88 -13.46
C HIS A 120 11.25 10.86 -13.51
N ILE A 121 11.85 9.87 -12.85
CA ILE A 121 13.28 9.56 -12.93
C ILE A 121 13.47 8.25 -13.66
N THR A 122 12.82 7.18 -13.21
CA THR A 122 12.89 5.83 -13.78
C THR A 122 11.81 4.93 -13.22
N GLN A 123 11.62 3.78 -13.88
CA GLN A 123 10.82 2.67 -13.38
C GLN A 123 11.73 1.48 -13.05
N ILE A 124 11.47 0.81 -11.91
CA ILE A 124 12.17 -0.39 -11.51
C ILE A 124 11.20 -1.57 -11.65
N SER A 125 11.45 -2.45 -12.61
CA SER A 125 10.57 -3.60 -12.86
C SER A 125 10.69 -4.64 -11.73
N ILE A 126 9.60 -4.88 -11.03
CA ILE A 126 9.45 -5.89 -9.98
C ILE A 126 8.05 -6.50 -10.10
N PRO A 127 7.91 -7.76 -10.52
CA PRO A 127 6.61 -8.42 -10.69
C PRO A 127 5.74 -8.35 -9.44
N ASN A 128 4.53 -7.83 -9.58
CA ASN A 128 3.56 -7.70 -8.49
C ASN A 128 4.17 -7.22 -7.18
N CYS A 129 4.88 -6.09 -7.25
CA CYS A 129 5.42 -5.40 -6.08
C CYS A 129 4.29 -4.90 -5.18
N ARG A 130 4.51 -4.94 -3.85
CA ARG A 130 3.46 -4.62 -2.88
C ARG A 130 3.82 -3.44 -1.97
N TYR A 131 4.86 -3.56 -1.17
CA TYR A 131 5.27 -2.56 -0.20
C TYR A 131 6.76 -2.29 -0.30
N ILE A 132 7.19 -1.12 0.18
CA ILE A 132 8.59 -0.71 0.16
C ILE A 132 9.00 -0.12 1.50
N VAL A 133 10.17 -0.54 1.99
CA VAL A 133 10.81 0.03 3.18
C VAL A 133 12.28 0.31 2.90
N PHE A 134 12.90 1.21 3.66
CA PHE A 134 14.25 1.68 3.39
C PHE A 134 15.18 1.52 4.58
N LYS A 135 16.43 1.18 4.28
CA LYS A 135 17.53 1.25 5.23
C LYS A 135 18.84 1.54 4.50
N ASP A 136 19.57 2.52 4.99
CA ASP A 136 20.86 2.95 4.42
C ASP A 136 20.74 3.26 2.92
N LYS A 137 21.52 2.61 2.09
CA LYS A 137 21.47 2.77 0.63
C LYS A 137 20.52 1.82 -0.10
N TYR A 138 19.68 1.09 0.63
CA TYR A 138 18.82 0.08 0.03
C TYR A 138 17.35 0.34 0.30
N ALA A 139 16.55 0.08 -0.73
CA ALA A 139 15.13 -0.16 -0.61
C ALA A 139 14.85 -1.67 -0.65
N TYR A 140 13.86 -2.12 0.10
CA TYR A 140 13.39 -3.51 0.14
C TYR A 140 11.94 -3.50 -0.30
N VAL A 141 11.64 -4.27 -1.34
CA VAL A 141 10.32 -4.30 -1.98
C VAL A 141 9.76 -5.72 -1.93
N SER A 142 8.61 -5.91 -1.30
CA SER A 142 7.91 -7.19 -1.30
C SER A 142 7.23 -7.45 -2.65
N SER A 143 7.20 -8.71 -3.07
CA SER A 143 6.67 -9.14 -4.37
C SER A 143 6.01 -10.50 -4.26
N TYR A 144 4.82 -10.61 -4.84
CA TYR A 144 4.11 -11.90 -4.97
C TYR A 144 4.81 -12.86 -5.94
N ALA A 145 5.73 -12.37 -6.75
CA ALA A 145 6.42 -13.13 -7.81
C ALA A 145 5.48 -13.72 -8.89
N GLY A 146 4.18 -13.74 -8.68
CA GLY A 146 3.16 -14.29 -9.56
C GLY A 146 1.97 -13.32 -9.75
N PRO A 147 0.99 -13.66 -10.58
CA PRO A 147 -0.17 -12.83 -10.84
C PRO A 147 -1.07 -12.68 -9.60
N VAL A 148 -1.79 -11.56 -9.52
CA VAL A 148 -2.86 -11.33 -8.53
C VAL A 148 -4.10 -12.08 -9.00
N LYS A 149 -4.24 -13.33 -8.58
CA LYS A 149 -5.39 -14.20 -8.88
C LYS A 149 -5.49 -15.30 -7.82
N ILE A 150 -6.69 -15.82 -7.62
CA ILE A 150 -6.90 -17.01 -6.78
C ILE A 150 -6.17 -18.20 -7.41
N ASP A 151 -5.18 -18.71 -6.69
CA ASP A 151 -4.37 -19.85 -7.09
C ASP A 151 -3.81 -20.57 -5.85
N PRO A 152 -4.40 -21.70 -5.44
CA PRO A 152 -3.91 -22.46 -4.28
C PRO A 152 -2.50 -23.01 -4.46
N ASN A 153 -1.98 -23.03 -5.70
CA ASN A 153 -0.62 -23.48 -6.04
C ASN A 153 0.32 -22.32 -6.38
N ALA A 154 -0.04 -21.08 -6.01
CA ALA A 154 0.84 -19.93 -6.19
C ALA A 154 2.24 -20.22 -5.62
N ARG A 155 3.27 -19.73 -6.30
CA ARG A 155 4.66 -19.85 -5.85
C ARG A 155 4.98 -18.94 -4.66
N LEU A 156 6.07 -19.23 -3.98
CA LEU A 156 6.61 -18.33 -2.94
C LEU A 156 6.91 -16.94 -3.51
N GLY A 157 6.68 -15.93 -2.68
CA GLY A 157 7.08 -14.56 -2.95
C GLY A 157 8.55 -14.30 -2.58
N TYR A 158 8.97 -13.07 -2.76
CA TYR A 158 10.31 -12.63 -2.40
C TYR A 158 10.33 -11.17 -1.97
N VAL A 159 11.42 -10.77 -1.34
CA VAL A 159 11.79 -9.35 -1.17
C VAL A 159 12.92 -9.04 -2.14
N ALA A 160 12.76 -7.98 -2.94
CA ALA A 160 13.82 -7.44 -3.80
C ALA A 160 14.61 -6.38 -3.03
N ARG A 161 15.95 -6.46 -3.07
CA ARG A 161 16.84 -5.42 -2.57
C ARG A 161 17.27 -4.52 -3.71
N VAL A 162 16.92 -3.24 -3.64
CA VAL A 162 17.20 -2.21 -4.65
C VAL A 162 18.21 -1.23 -4.11
N ASP A 163 19.23 -0.91 -4.89
CA ASP A 163 20.16 0.17 -4.57
C ASP A 163 19.53 1.53 -4.90
N THR A 164 19.37 2.41 -3.91
CA THR A 164 18.68 3.70 -4.06
C THR A 164 19.48 4.75 -4.82
N THR A 165 20.76 4.49 -5.10
CA THR A 165 21.62 5.36 -5.90
C THR A 165 21.54 4.97 -7.37
N THR A 166 21.72 3.68 -7.68
CA THR A 166 21.71 3.18 -9.07
C THR A 166 20.31 2.84 -9.57
N LEU A 167 19.32 2.75 -8.66
CA LEU A 167 17.93 2.39 -8.93
C LEU A 167 17.78 1.04 -9.65
N THR A 168 18.60 0.07 -9.23
CA THR A 168 18.63 -1.28 -9.81
C THR A 168 18.47 -2.34 -8.73
N VAL A 169 17.74 -3.41 -9.08
CA VAL A 169 17.64 -4.60 -8.23
C VAL A 169 19.01 -5.26 -8.13
N LYS A 170 19.51 -5.49 -6.91
CA LYS A 170 20.79 -6.16 -6.66
C LYS A 170 20.63 -7.65 -6.51
N ASP A 171 19.67 -8.07 -5.71
CA ASP A 171 19.35 -9.45 -5.40
C ASP A 171 17.95 -9.59 -4.82
N THR A 172 17.53 -10.82 -4.57
CA THR A 172 16.22 -11.13 -4.01
C THR A 172 16.36 -12.19 -2.90
N CYS A 173 15.48 -12.12 -1.92
CA CYS A 173 15.37 -13.11 -0.84
C CYS A 173 13.98 -13.73 -0.87
N VAL A 174 13.90 -15.04 -1.13
CA VAL A 174 12.63 -15.79 -1.12
C VAL A 174 12.08 -15.84 0.31
N VAL A 175 10.78 -15.57 0.46
CA VAL A 175 10.03 -15.57 1.73
C VAL A 175 8.80 -16.47 1.64
N GLY A 176 7.77 -16.22 2.43
CA GLY A 176 6.50 -16.93 2.35
C GLY A 176 5.66 -16.55 1.11
N TYR A 177 4.41 -16.98 1.13
CA TYR A 177 3.50 -16.75 0.03
C TYR A 177 2.89 -15.35 0.11
N GLN A 178 2.91 -14.65 -1.02
CA GLN A 178 2.26 -13.34 -1.20
C GLN A 178 2.62 -12.37 -0.07
N PRO A 179 3.91 -11.98 0.04
CA PRO A 179 4.39 -11.07 1.08
C PRO A 179 3.78 -9.68 0.91
N GLU A 180 3.33 -9.15 2.02
CA GLU A 180 2.69 -7.84 2.14
C GLU A 180 3.63 -6.83 2.81
N GLU A 181 3.15 -6.14 3.84
CA GLU A 181 3.87 -5.08 4.52
C GLU A 181 5.09 -5.59 5.31
N MET A 182 6.02 -4.68 5.56
CA MET A 182 7.32 -4.99 6.15
C MET A 182 7.73 -3.92 7.13
N VAL A 183 8.47 -4.31 8.18
CA VAL A 183 9.13 -3.39 9.10
C VAL A 183 10.59 -3.77 9.34
N ILE A 184 11.43 -2.76 9.61
CA ILE A 184 12.85 -2.96 9.89
C ILE A 184 13.12 -2.64 11.37
N VAL A 185 13.73 -3.59 12.08
CA VAL A 185 14.20 -3.41 13.45
C VAL A 185 15.68 -3.73 13.53
N GLY A 186 16.49 -2.73 13.82
CA GLY A 186 17.93 -2.91 13.79
C GLY A 186 18.41 -3.40 12.42
N ASN A 187 18.94 -4.61 12.37
CA ASN A 187 19.42 -5.23 11.12
C ASN A 187 18.55 -6.41 10.65
N LYS A 188 17.33 -6.48 11.15
CA LYS A 188 16.34 -7.48 10.74
C LYS A 188 15.21 -6.81 9.96
N LEU A 189 14.76 -7.45 8.88
CA LEU A 189 13.56 -7.10 8.15
C LEU A 189 12.50 -8.18 8.40
N TYR A 190 11.35 -7.76 8.90
CA TYR A 190 10.19 -8.62 9.15
C TYR A 190 9.21 -8.43 8.00
N VAL A 191 8.71 -9.54 7.45
CA VAL A 191 7.87 -9.57 6.25
C VAL A 191 6.60 -10.36 6.55
N ALA A 192 5.44 -9.74 6.49
CA ALA A 192 4.15 -10.41 6.63
C ALA A 192 3.85 -11.23 5.38
N ASN A 193 3.57 -12.52 5.52
CA ASN A 193 3.19 -13.39 4.42
C ASN A 193 1.69 -13.67 4.51
N SER A 194 0.92 -13.26 3.51
CA SER A 194 -0.55 -13.40 3.54
C SER A 194 -1.02 -14.72 2.94
N GLY A 195 -0.45 -15.11 1.82
CA GLY A 195 -1.06 -16.16 0.99
C GLY A 195 -2.50 -15.84 0.62
N GLY A 196 -2.91 -14.54 0.61
CA GLY A 196 -4.29 -14.09 0.55
C GLY A 196 -5.06 -14.55 -0.70
N TYR A 197 -4.36 -14.84 -1.79
CA TYR A 197 -4.95 -15.40 -3.01
C TYR A 197 -4.75 -16.92 -3.14
N ARG A 198 -4.22 -17.60 -2.11
CA ARG A 198 -4.07 -19.07 -2.07
C ARG A 198 -5.24 -19.80 -1.41
N VAL A 199 -6.40 -19.23 -1.44
CA VAL A 199 -7.61 -19.78 -0.80
C VAL A 199 -7.79 -21.26 -1.13
N PRO A 200 -8.01 -22.14 -0.13
CA PRO A 200 -8.10 -21.85 1.31
C PRO A 200 -6.75 -21.95 2.06
N ASN A 201 -5.64 -22.10 1.35
CA ASN A 201 -4.30 -22.38 1.90
C ASN A 201 -3.54 -21.08 2.17
N TYR A 202 -4.08 -20.20 3.00
CA TYR A 202 -3.42 -18.95 3.40
C TYR A 202 -2.04 -19.21 4.01
N ASP A 203 -1.10 -18.27 3.84
CA ASP A 203 0.11 -18.26 4.65
C ASP A 203 -0.22 -17.71 6.06
N HIS A 204 0.61 -18.06 7.03
CA HIS A 204 0.38 -17.71 8.43
C HIS A 204 1.67 -17.22 9.12
N THR A 205 2.66 -16.83 8.34
CA THR A 205 4.02 -16.62 8.83
C THR A 205 4.52 -15.19 8.65
N VAL A 206 5.43 -14.78 9.53
CA VAL A 206 6.32 -13.64 9.34
C VAL A 206 7.73 -14.16 9.08
N SER A 207 8.30 -13.81 7.93
CA SER A 207 9.71 -14.10 7.61
C SER A 207 10.62 -13.03 8.20
N VAL A 208 11.71 -13.45 8.86
CA VAL A 208 12.75 -12.55 9.40
C VAL A 208 14.01 -12.69 8.55
N ILE A 209 14.40 -11.60 7.90
CA ILE A 209 15.58 -11.52 7.03
C ILE A 209 16.69 -10.76 7.77
N ASP A 210 17.88 -11.34 7.85
CA ASP A 210 19.09 -10.60 8.24
C ASP A 210 19.57 -9.74 7.05
N LEU A 211 19.64 -8.42 7.24
CA LEU A 211 19.95 -7.47 6.17
C LEU A 211 21.42 -7.47 5.73
N ASN A 212 22.35 -7.99 6.57
CA ASN A 212 23.75 -8.12 6.17
C ASN A 212 23.94 -9.25 5.17
N THR A 213 23.34 -10.41 5.45
CA THR A 213 23.45 -11.61 4.61
C THR A 213 22.37 -11.66 3.53
N PHE A 214 21.31 -10.90 3.72
CA PHE A 214 20.08 -10.90 2.93
C PHE A 214 19.48 -12.30 2.75
N LYS A 215 19.36 -13.01 3.88
CA LYS A 215 18.78 -14.36 3.96
C LYS A 215 17.76 -14.43 5.09
N VAL A 216 16.73 -15.25 4.89
CA VAL A 216 15.79 -15.60 5.97
C VAL A 216 16.56 -16.35 7.05
N ILE A 217 16.50 -15.85 8.27
CA ILE A 217 17.13 -16.44 9.45
C ILE A 217 16.12 -17.07 10.39
N LYS A 218 14.84 -16.70 10.26
CA LYS A 218 13.75 -17.23 11.08
C LYS A 218 12.41 -17.07 10.37
N THR A 219 11.49 -17.97 10.66
CA THR A 219 10.06 -17.85 10.31
C THR A 219 9.28 -17.94 11.61
N ILE A 220 8.38 -16.96 11.83
CA ILE A 220 7.52 -16.87 13.01
C ILE A 220 6.12 -17.29 12.59
N ASP A 221 5.54 -18.27 13.27
CA ASP A 221 4.14 -18.63 13.13
C ASP A 221 3.29 -17.59 13.87
N VAL A 222 2.32 -16.97 13.19
CA VAL A 222 1.56 -15.83 13.73
C VAL A 222 0.06 -16.10 13.60
N GLY A 223 -0.49 -15.85 12.43
CA GLY A 223 -1.90 -15.99 12.11
C GLY A 223 -2.11 -15.94 10.60
N ILE A 224 -3.22 -16.44 10.11
CA ILE A 224 -3.47 -16.56 8.67
C ILE A 224 -3.66 -15.20 7.98
N ASN A 225 -3.30 -15.12 6.70
CA ASN A 225 -3.61 -13.98 5.83
C ASN A 225 -3.13 -12.62 6.41
N LEU A 226 -1.86 -12.57 6.80
CA LEU A 226 -1.24 -11.38 7.40
C LEU A 226 -1.18 -10.21 6.42
N HIS A 227 -1.28 -8.97 6.94
CA HIS A 227 -1.35 -7.80 6.06
C HIS A 227 -0.51 -6.61 6.54
N ARG A 228 -1.02 -5.81 7.48
CA ARG A 228 -0.37 -4.58 7.95
C ARG A 228 0.65 -4.87 9.03
N MET A 229 1.70 -4.05 9.07
CA MET A 229 2.74 -4.13 10.10
C MET A 229 3.13 -2.74 10.56
N GLU A 230 3.09 -2.52 11.87
CA GLU A 230 3.57 -1.29 12.51
C GLU A 230 4.57 -1.60 13.62
N LEU A 231 5.56 -0.73 13.80
CA LEU A 231 6.61 -0.88 14.80
C LEU A 231 6.48 0.22 15.87
N ASP A 232 6.37 -0.17 17.15
CA ASP A 232 6.45 0.80 18.24
C ASP A 232 7.89 1.14 18.64
N GLN A 233 8.04 2.18 19.45
CA GLN A 233 9.34 2.62 19.96
C GLN A 233 9.97 1.65 20.96
N TYR A 234 9.28 0.61 21.39
CA TYR A 234 9.74 -0.40 22.34
C TYR A 234 10.23 -1.67 21.64
N GLY A 235 10.11 -1.76 20.32
CA GLY A 235 10.50 -2.89 19.53
C GLY A 235 9.42 -3.97 19.39
N ASN A 236 8.16 -3.64 19.67
CA ASN A 236 7.05 -4.52 19.39
C ASN A 236 6.50 -4.24 18.00
N ILE A 237 6.24 -5.29 17.25
CA ILE A 237 5.70 -5.24 15.89
C ILE A 237 4.24 -5.69 15.97
N TYR A 238 3.32 -4.82 15.56
CA TYR A 238 1.91 -5.09 15.45
C TYR A 238 1.62 -5.61 14.05
N VAL A 239 1.01 -6.80 13.94
CA VAL A 239 0.74 -7.46 12.67
C VAL A 239 -0.74 -7.76 12.57
N SER A 240 -1.42 -7.27 11.54
CA SER A 240 -2.82 -7.61 11.31
C SER A 240 -2.98 -8.90 10.52
N SER A 241 -3.99 -9.68 10.86
CA SER A 241 -4.53 -10.81 10.10
C SER A 241 -5.90 -10.43 9.56
N ARG A 242 -6.15 -10.71 8.29
CA ARG A 242 -7.49 -10.55 7.69
C ARG A 242 -8.44 -11.72 7.98
N GLY A 243 -7.92 -12.79 8.62
CA GLY A 243 -8.66 -14.03 8.75
C GLY A 243 -8.94 -14.71 7.41
N ASP A 244 -9.97 -15.53 7.35
CA ASP A 244 -10.39 -16.24 6.13
C ASP A 244 -11.71 -15.68 5.54
N TYR A 245 -12.24 -14.62 6.13
CA TYR A 245 -13.52 -13.97 5.79
C TYR A 245 -14.78 -14.81 6.11
N TYR A 246 -14.64 -15.92 6.82
CA TYR A 246 -15.75 -16.83 7.17
C TYR A 246 -15.73 -17.20 8.67
N ASP A 247 -14.88 -18.16 9.05
CA ASP A 247 -14.86 -18.73 10.39
C ASP A 247 -13.72 -18.19 11.25
N THR A 248 -12.64 -17.74 10.63
CA THR A 248 -11.49 -17.13 11.32
C THR A 248 -11.56 -15.62 11.15
N TYR A 249 -11.78 -14.92 12.26
CA TYR A 249 -11.90 -13.46 12.27
C TYR A 249 -10.56 -12.78 12.06
N SER A 250 -10.63 -11.49 11.70
CA SER A 250 -9.46 -10.62 11.67
C SER A 250 -8.95 -10.35 13.09
N GLU A 251 -7.63 -10.37 13.28
CA GLU A 251 -6.97 -10.20 14.57
C GLU A 251 -5.69 -9.39 14.42
N THR A 252 -5.21 -8.82 15.51
CA THR A 252 -3.89 -8.19 15.57
C THR A 252 -2.99 -8.96 16.52
N PHE A 253 -1.80 -9.32 16.06
CA PHE A 253 -0.76 -10.00 16.83
C PHE A 253 0.37 -9.05 17.16
N VAL A 254 1.03 -9.27 18.30
CA VAL A 254 2.20 -8.50 18.71
C VAL A 254 3.42 -9.41 18.76
N ILE A 255 4.45 -9.05 18.01
CA ILE A 255 5.74 -9.75 17.98
C ILE A 255 6.77 -8.90 18.73
N ASP A 256 7.47 -9.49 19.69
CA ASP A 256 8.67 -8.90 20.30
C ASP A 256 9.88 -9.13 19.39
N SER A 257 10.46 -8.06 18.88
CA SER A 257 11.61 -8.13 17.96
C SER A 257 12.92 -8.58 18.63
N ASN A 258 13.01 -8.56 19.97
CA ASN A 258 14.19 -9.06 20.69
C ASN A 258 14.21 -10.57 20.76
N THR A 259 13.04 -11.19 20.88
CA THR A 259 12.89 -12.64 20.98
C THR A 259 12.43 -13.32 19.70
N ASP A 260 11.92 -12.54 18.75
CA ASP A 260 11.27 -13.00 17.52
C ASP A 260 10.13 -13.99 17.84
N LYS A 261 9.23 -13.61 18.74
CA LYS A 261 8.10 -14.41 19.17
C LYS A 261 6.84 -13.58 19.24
N VAL A 262 5.70 -14.18 18.95
CA VAL A 262 4.38 -13.61 19.28
C VAL A 262 4.27 -13.60 20.82
N ILE A 263 3.93 -12.44 21.36
CA ILE A 263 3.81 -12.23 22.82
C ILE A 263 2.40 -11.84 23.25
N GLU A 264 1.55 -11.41 22.32
CA GLU A 264 0.19 -10.95 22.62
C GLU A 264 -0.71 -11.09 21.38
N GLU A 265 -1.99 -11.34 21.60
CA GLU A 265 -3.07 -11.32 20.62
C GLU A 265 -4.09 -10.27 21.03
N LEU A 266 -4.56 -9.47 20.08
CA LEU A 266 -5.50 -8.36 20.31
C LEU A 266 -6.76 -8.57 19.46
N PRO A 267 -7.62 -9.54 19.77
CA PRO A 267 -8.70 -10.00 18.90
C PRO A 267 -9.82 -8.96 18.66
N LEU A 268 -9.94 -7.97 19.54
CA LEU A 268 -10.99 -6.94 19.44
C LEU A 268 -10.47 -5.60 18.89
N LEU A 269 -9.20 -5.54 18.53
CA LEU A 269 -8.63 -4.31 17.97
C LEU A 269 -9.01 -4.20 16.49
N PRO A 270 -9.62 -3.08 16.04
CA PRO A 270 -9.77 -2.79 14.62
C PRO A 270 -8.43 -2.91 13.89
N ASN A 271 -8.40 -3.43 12.66
CA ASN A 271 -7.12 -3.76 12.04
C ASN A 271 -7.10 -3.75 10.50
N THR A 272 -8.07 -3.12 9.85
CA THR A 272 -8.02 -2.93 8.38
C THR A 272 -6.83 -2.07 8.00
N GLU A 273 -6.64 -0.95 8.73
CA GLU A 273 -5.51 -0.05 8.58
C GLU A 273 -4.98 0.37 9.95
N MET A 274 -3.68 0.63 9.99
CA MET A 274 -2.94 1.02 11.18
C MET A 274 -1.98 2.15 10.87
N ALA A 275 -1.79 3.05 11.83
CA ALA A 275 -0.69 4.03 11.82
C ALA A 275 -0.25 4.32 13.26
N ILE A 276 1.05 4.43 13.47
CA ILE A 276 1.60 4.63 14.81
C ILE A 276 2.24 6.01 14.96
N CYS A 277 1.99 6.65 16.09
CA CYS A 277 2.68 7.86 16.50
C CYS A 277 2.98 7.81 18.00
N ARG A 278 4.25 7.83 18.37
CA ARG A 278 4.72 7.71 19.76
C ARG A 278 4.15 6.44 20.44
N ASP A 279 3.35 6.60 21.50
CA ASP A 279 2.72 5.51 22.25
C ASP A 279 1.31 5.14 21.74
N SER A 280 0.86 5.74 20.64
CA SER A 280 -0.50 5.55 20.13
C SER A 280 -0.49 4.85 18.78
N LEU A 281 -1.10 3.69 18.73
CA LEU A 281 -1.45 2.96 17.50
C LEU A 281 -2.90 3.31 17.17
N TYR A 282 -3.10 4.08 16.11
CA TYR A 282 -4.39 4.45 15.57
C TYR A 282 -4.84 3.39 14.57
N VAL A 283 -6.04 2.89 14.75
CA VAL A 283 -6.56 1.78 13.95
C VAL A 283 -8.01 1.99 13.58
N TYR A 284 -8.40 1.49 12.42
CA TYR A 284 -9.80 1.34 12.08
C TYR A 284 -10.06 0.02 11.35
N SER A 285 -11.31 -0.44 11.40
CA SER A 285 -11.83 -1.51 10.56
C SER A 285 -13.02 -1.05 9.77
N THR A 286 -13.12 -1.57 8.54
CA THR A 286 -14.30 -1.45 7.68
C THR A 286 -14.80 -2.86 7.37
N GLU A 287 -16.03 -3.16 7.77
CA GLU A 287 -16.63 -4.47 7.59
C GLU A 287 -17.96 -4.34 6.87
N TRP A 288 -18.18 -5.18 5.86
CA TRP A 288 -19.46 -5.25 5.19
C TRP A 288 -20.41 -6.19 5.95
N SER A 289 -21.57 -5.69 6.33
CA SER A 289 -22.62 -6.48 6.95
C SER A 289 -23.65 -6.91 5.92
N TYR A 290 -23.74 -8.19 5.63
CA TYR A 290 -24.80 -8.76 4.79
C TYR A 290 -26.18 -8.69 5.44
N TYR A 291 -26.24 -8.55 6.76
CA TYR A 291 -27.50 -8.39 7.50
C TYR A 291 -28.13 -7.03 7.30
N THR A 292 -27.33 -5.97 7.42
CA THR A 292 -27.80 -4.58 7.29
C THR A 292 -27.62 -4.02 5.90
N ASN A 293 -26.94 -4.76 5.02
CA ASN A 293 -26.52 -4.33 3.69
C ASN A 293 -25.79 -2.97 3.70
N SER A 294 -24.89 -2.83 4.68
CA SER A 294 -24.14 -1.59 4.92
C SER A 294 -22.75 -1.88 5.46
N TRP A 295 -21.87 -0.89 5.34
CA TRP A 295 -20.56 -0.89 5.96
C TRP A 295 -20.67 -0.53 7.45
N THR A 296 -19.95 -1.27 8.27
CA THR A 296 -19.66 -0.92 9.67
C THR A 296 -18.23 -0.43 9.76
N VAL A 297 -18.04 0.71 10.40
CA VAL A 297 -16.70 1.28 10.63
C VAL A 297 -16.48 1.37 12.13
N SER A 298 -15.36 0.86 12.59
CA SER A 298 -14.93 0.95 13.99
C SER A 298 -13.57 1.59 14.08
N TYR A 299 -13.34 2.37 15.15
CA TYR A 299 -12.09 3.08 15.40
C TYR A 299 -11.58 2.74 16.79
N ALA A 300 -10.26 2.71 16.95
CA ALA A 300 -9.64 2.62 18.26
C ALA A 300 -8.25 3.27 18.26
N ILE A 301 -7.84 3.72 19.44
CA ILE A 301 -6.47 4.11 19.74
C ILE A 301 -5.96 3.12 20.79
N TYR A 302 -4.97 2.33 20.44
CA TYR A 302 -4.30 1.43 21.36
C TYR A 302 -3.02 2.09 21.88
N ASN A 303 -2.92 2.25 23.19
CA ASN A 303 -1.71 2.78 23.80
C ASN A 303 -0.70 1.65 24.00
N THR A 304 0.37 1.67 23.24
CA THR A 304 1.39 0.60 23.18
C THR A 304 2.16 0.45 24.49
N LYS A 305 2.26 1.52 25.29
CA LYS A 305 2.92 1.52 26.61
C LYS A 305 2.04 0.99 27.73
N THR A 306 0.80 1.48 27.81
CA THR A 306 -0.11 1.12 28.91
C THR A 306 -0.98 -0.08 28.58
N LYS A 307 -0.96 -0.57 27.34
CA LYS A 307 -1.77 -1.69 26.84
C LYS A 307 -3.28 -1.46 26.99
N LYS A 308 -3.72 -0.21 26.87
CA LYS A 308 -5.13 0.18 26.96
C LYS A 308 -5.68 0.62 25.61
N THR A 309 -6.89 0.19 25.32
CA THR A 309 -7.64 0.58 24.13
C THR A 309 -8.66 1.66 24.48
N ASP A 310 -8.71 2.72 23.67
CA ASP A 310 -9.75 3.73 23.63
C ASP A 310 -10.52 3.57 22.31
N THR A 311 -11.82 3.29 22.38
CA THR A 311 -12.67 3.01 21.22
C THR A 311 -13.41 4.25 20.70
N ARG A 312 -13.04 5.45 21.17
CA ARG A 312 -13.63 6.67 20.63
C ARG A 312 -13.28 6.84 19.16
N ASN A 313 -14.22 7.42 18.41
CA ASN A 313 -13.92 7.93 17.09
C ASN A 313 -12.95 9.12 17.20
N PHE A 314 -11.77 9.00 16.62
CA PHE A 314 -10.76 10.07 16.57
C PHE A 314 -10.82 10.89 15.28
N ILE A 315 -11.70 10.54 14.34
CA ILE A 315 -11.88 11.26 13.09
C ILE A 315 -12.81 12.44 13.31
N THR A 316 -12.35 13.62 12.96
CA THR A 316 -13.16 14.84 12.90
C THR A 316 -13.38 15.23 11.45
N ASP A 317 -14.30 14.55 10.81
CA ASP A 317 -14.83 14.98 9.52
C ASP A 317 -15.90 16.06 9.74
N GLY A 318 -15.88 17.16 9.06
CA GLY A 318 -16.90 18.21 9.21
C GLY A 318 -18.33 17.65 9.07
N THR A 319 -19.31 18.35 9.65
CA THR A 319 -20.72 17.95 9.72
C THR A 319 -21.39 17.69 8.36
N GLU A 320 -20.83 18.22 7.28
CA GLU A 320 -21.44 18.15 5.95
C GLU A 320 -20.91 17.03 5.05
N LYS A 321 -19.75 16.46 5.37
CA LYS A 321 -19.07 15.46 4.53
C LYS A 321 -18.43 14.36 5.38
N SER A 322 -19.26 13.58 6.07
CA SER A 322 -18.75 12.46 6.88
C SER A 322 -18.04 11.41 6.01
N ILE A 323 -16.91 10.94 6.49
CA ILE A 323 -16.20 9.79 5.90
C ILE A 323 -17.04 8.54 6.15
N LYS A 324 -17.64 8.01 5.09
CA LYS A 324 -18.49 6.81 5.19
C LYS A 324 -17.67 5.53 5.24
N ILE A 325 -16.59 5.47 4.47
CA ILE A 325 -15.69 4.33 4.36
C ILE A 325 -14.27 4.90 4.31
N PRO A 326 -13.51 4.85 5.42
CA PRO A 326 -12.09 5.21 5.40
C PRO A 326 -11.32 4.17 4.58
N TYR A 327 -10.29 4.61 3.87
CA TYR A 327 -9.50 3.73 3.00
C TYR A 327 -8.00 3.76 3.28
N GLY A 328 -7.51 4.80 3.90
CA GLY A 328 -6.12 4.92 4.31
C GLY A 328 -5.99 5.79 5.56
N ILE A 329 -4.89 5.62 6.27
CA ILE A 329 -4.54 6.42 7.44
C ILE A 329 -3.07 6.81 7.33
N ALA A 330 -2.78 8.08 7.59
CA ALA A 330 -1.43 8.58 7.72
C ALA A 330 -1.39 9.61 8.85
N ILE A 331 -0.27 9.73 9.48
CA ILE A 331 -0.08 10.67 10.60
C ILE A 331 1.05 11.64 10.24
N ASN A 332 0.80 12.93 10.39
CA ASN A 332 1.84 13.93 10.31
C ASN A 332 2.82 13.71 11.47
N PRO A 333 4.10 13.39 11.22
CA PRO A 333 5.04 13.03 12.27
C PRO A 333 5.41 14.20 13.20
N GLU A 334 5.17 15.45 12.78
CA GLU A 334 5.46 16.65 13.57
C GLU A 334 4.32 17.00 14.53
N THR A 335 3.10 17.01 14.02
CA THR A 335 1.91 17.43 14.81
C THR A 335 1.23 16.26 15.49
N GLY A 336 1.36 15.05 14.96
CA GLY A 336 0.64 13.85 15.41
C GLY A 336 -0.83 13.84 14.95
N GLU A 337 -1.16 14.67 13.95
CA GLU A 337 -2.47 14.76 13.31
C GLU A 337 -2.55 13.89 12.06
#